data_c944296001c4e83047a2668da5c7e414
#
_entry.id   c944296001c4e83047a2668da5c7e414
#
_cell.length_a   1.000
_cell.length_b   1.000
_cell.length_c   1.000
_cell.angle_alpha   90.00
_cell.angle_beta   90.00
_cell.angle_gamma   90.00
#
_symmetry.space_group_name_H-M   'P 1'
#
loop_
_entity.id
_entity.type
_entity.pdbx_description
1 polymer ?
#
loop_
_entity_poly.entity_id
_entity_poly.type
_entity_poly.pdbx_seq_one_letter_code
_entity_poly.pdbx_strand_id
1 'polypeptide(L)'
;MKNKHFDPKGKMPSPFTIELQNGWRQTLPFEDKRDFEEAQKGFIAAPPYKQIIAEAGNVAWDMGSYEFLLRGFDSVFDSIHPSLQRQAVLNMAYGLYEVLPDNIYQVRGFDLANMTIIKGNTGWILFDVLTCKETAKAALELVNEHLGHRRVVAVVYSHSHVDHYGGVRGVVDEANVKNGKVQIIAPVGFMEYAIAENVYSGTAMVRRAFFQYGLLLPRSPFGHVDQSIGKNTAAGNTGLIEPTRYIEQDIEELTIDGVKMVFQNTPGTEAPAEMNTYFP
;
A
#
# COMPACT_ATOMS: atom_id res chain seq x y z
N MET A 1 -11.82 -0.57 -39.73
CA MET A 1 -11.70 0.82 -39.24
C MET A 1 -11.00 0.80 -37.92
N LYS A 2 -9.81 1.40 -37.77
CA LYS A 2 -9.18 1.58 -36.45
C LYS A 2 -10.10 2.51 -35.65
N ASN A 3 -10.53 2.05 -34.46
CA ASN A 3 -11.35 2.87 -33.56
C ASN A 3 -10.54 4.11 -33.18
N LYS A 4 -10.88 5.28 -33.74
CA LYS A 4 -10.17 6.55 -33.52
C LYS A 4 -10.22 7.04 -32.05
N HIS A 5 -10.99 6.35 -31.19
CA HIS A 5 -11.18 6.72 -29.78
C HIS A 5 -10.38 5.86 -28.80
N PHE A 6 -9.66 4.84 -29.28
CA PHE A 6 -8.85 3.98 -28.45
C PHE A 6 -7.39 4.02 -28.90
N ASP A 7 -6.51 4.58 -28.07
CA ASP A 7 -5.07 4.51 -28.19
C ASP A 7 -4.54 3.56 -27.09
N PRO A 8 -3.77 2.51 -27.43
CA PRO A 8 -3.17 1.62 -26.43
C PRO A 8 -2.23 2.31 -25.43
N LYS A 9 -1.76 3.51 -25.75
CA LYS A 9 -0.91 4.34 -24.87
C LYS A 9 -1.70 5.31 -24.00
N GLY A 10 -3.01 5.40 -24.18
CA GLY A 10 -3.89 6.39 -23.55
C GLY A 10 -4.34 7.47 -24.52
N LYS A 11 -4.90 8.55 -23.99
CA LYS A 11 -5.49 9.63 -24.79
C LYS A 11 -4.65 10.90 -24.69
N MET A 12 -4.28 11.46 -25.85
CA MET A 12 -3.61 12.76 -25.92
C MET A 12 -4.50 13.86 -25.29
N PRO A 13 -3.92 14.78 -24.50
CA PRO A 13 -4.67 15.89 -23.93
C PRO A 13 -5.16 16.86 -25.02
N SER A 14 -6.27 17.55 -24.74
CA SER A 14 -6.76 18.65 -25.57
C SER A 14 -5.88 19.90 -25.38
N PRO A 15 -5.85 20.85 -26.35
CA PRO A 15 -5.17 22.13 -26.15
C PRO A 15 -5.62 22.88 -24.88
N PHE A 16 -6.90 22.82 -24.55
CA PHE A 16 -7.45 23.40 -23.32
C PHE A 16 -6.86 22.74 -22.08
N THR A 17 -6.74 21.41 -22.06
CA THR A 17 -6.13 20.67 -20.94
C THR A 17 -4.66 21.06 -20.78
N ILE A 18 -3.91 21.15 -21.88
CA ILE A 18 -2.49 21.56 -21.86
C ILE A 18 -2.33 22.97 -21.26
N GLU A 19 -3.14 23.92 -21.71
CA GLU A 19 -3.12 25.31 -21.22
C GLU A 19 -3.42 25.37 -19.70
N LEU A 20 -4.45 24.64 -19.26
CA LEU A 20 -4.81 24.56 -17.84
C LEU A 20 -3.66 23.99 -16.99
N GLN A 21 -3.05 22.88 -17.41
CA GLN A 21 -1.93 22.27 -16.68
C GLN A 21 -0.69 23.17 -16.67
N ASN A 22 -0.42 23.89 -17.74
CA ASN A 22 0.67 24.87 -17.80
C ASN A 22 0.45 26.04 -16.81
N GLY A 23 -0.80 26.51 -16.65
CA GLY A 23 -1.15 27.50 -15.64
C GLY A 23 -0.82 27.02 -14.23
N TRP A 24 -1.17 25.79 -13.88
CA TRP A 24 -0.83 25.20 -12.57
C TRP A 24 0.66 25.07 -12.33
N ARG A 25 1.45 24.69 -13.35
CA ARG A 25 2.93 24.60 -13.23
C ARG A 25 3.58 25.94 -12.89
N GLN A 26 3.01 27.05 -13.35
CA GLN A 26 3.54 28.38 -13.08
C GLN A 26 3.16 28.93 -11.70
N THR A 27 2.09 28.41 -11.09
CA THR A 27 1.53 28.95 -9.84
C THR A 27 1.82 28.11 -8.61
N LEU A 28 2.08 26.80 -8.77
CA LEU A 28 2.32 25.88 -7.66
C LEU A 28 3.80 25.82 -7.28
N PRO A 29 4.13 25.65 -5.97
CA PRO A 29 5.50 25.73 -5.46
C PRO A 29 6.28 24.42 -5.69
N PHE A 30 6.54 24.04 -6.95
CA PHE A 30 7.28 22.82 -7.29
C PHE A 30 8.80 22.89 -7.06
N GLU A 31 9.30 24.05 -6.60
CA GLU A 31 10.71 24.26 -6.23
C GLU A 31 11.10 23.44 -4.98
N ASP A 32 10.15 23.17 -4.08
CA ASP A 32 10.39 22.40 -2.86
C ASP A 32 10.61 20.91 -3.20
N LYS A 33 11.83 20.42 -2.88
CA LYS A 33 12.26 19.04 -3.12
C LYS A 33 12.37 18.19 -1.84
N ARG A 34 12.06 18.75 -0.66
CA ARG A 34 12.22 18.05 0.62
C ARG A 34 11.50 16.71 0.67
N ASP A 35 10.30 16.61 0.08
CA ASP A 35 9.53 15.36 0.04
C ASP A 35 10.29 14.24 -0.70
N PHE A 36 11.05 14.58 -1.75
CA PHE A 36 11.85 13.60 -2.49
C PHE A 36 13.04 13.08 -1.69
N GLU A 37 13.65 13.94 -0.88
CA GLU A 37 14.72 13.56 0.03
C GLU A 37 14.17 12.66 1.14
N GLU A 38 13.06 13.06 1.77
CA GLU A 38 12.40 12.26 2.83
C GLU A 38 11.85 10.92 2.29
N ALA A 39 11.34 10.87 1.06
CA ALA A 39 10.85 9.62 0.45
C ALA A 39 11.96 8.57 0.26
N GLN A 40 13.22 8.97 0.18
CA GLN A 40 14.37 8.07 0.04
C GLN A 40 15.14 7.84 1.35
N LYS A 41 14.79 8.56 2.40
CA LYS A 41 15.47 8.46 3.69
C LYS A 41 15.31 7.07 4.30
N GLY A 42 16.41 6.54 4.84
CA GLY A 42 16.43 5.23 5.46
C GLY A 42 16.36 4.06 4.47
N PHE A 43 16.55 4.27 3.17
CA PHE A 43 16.59 3.19 2.19
C PHE A 43 17.64 2.13 2.54
N ILE A 44 17.24 0.86 2.60
CA ILE A 44 18.13 -0.28 2.89
C ILE A 44 18.39 -1.07 1.61
N ALA A 45 17.31 -1.55 0.97
CA ALA A 45 17.40 -2.43 -0.19
C ALA A 45 16.12 -2.43 -1.02
N ALA A 46 16.26 -2.77 -2.30
CA ALA A 46 15.15 -3.13 -3.17
C ALA A 46 15.41 -4.51 -3.78
N PRO A 47 14.37 -5.30 -4.07
CA PRO A 47 14.56 -6.58 -4.73
C PRO A 47 15.04 -6.35 -6.17
N PRO A 48 15.77 -7.32 -6.77
CA PRO A 48 16.26 -7.20 -8.15
C PRO A 48 15.16 -7.30 -9.21
N TYR A 49 13.95 -7.67 -8.81
CA TYR A 49 12.77 -7.78 -9.68
C TYR A 49 11.80 -6.62 -9.41
N LYS A 50 10.98 -6.31 -10.41
CA LYS A 50 9.93 -5.28 -10.31
C LYS A 50 8.52 -5.85 -10.53
N GLN A 51 8.44 -7.15 -10.79
CA GLN A 51 7.17 -7.87 -10.94
C GLN A 51 7.08 -8.99 -9.89
N ILE A 52 5.89 -9.13 -9.30
CA ILE A 52 5.52 -10.23 -8.42
C ILE A 52 4.45 -11.03 -9.13
N ILE A 53 4.67 -12.33 -9.27
CA ILE A 53 3.77 -13.24 -9.99
C ILE A 53 2.90 -13.97 -8.99
N ALA A 54 1.59 -14.00 -9.23
CA ALA A 54 0.63 -14.73 -8.44
C ALA A 54 0.74 -16.25 -8.67
N GLU A 55 0.24 -17.04 -7.72
CA GLU A 55 0.18 -18.50 -7.84
C GLU A 55 -0.60 -18.97 -9.08
N ALA A 56 -1.57 -18.19 -9.53
CA ALA A 56 -2.32 -18.47 -10.76
C ALA A 56 -1.55 -18.14 -12.06
N GLY A 57 -0.33 -17.59 -11.96
CA GLY A 57 0.54 -17.25 -13.08
C GLY A 57 0.32 -15.86 -13.67
N ASN A 58 -0.66 -15.09 -13.19
CA ASN A 58 -0.82 -13.69 -13.57
C ASN A 58 0.15 -12.78 -12.80
N VAL A 59 0.37 -11.58 -13.31
CA VAL A 59 1.14 -10.55 -12.61
C VAL A 59 0.29 -10.01 -11.47
N ALA A 60 0.72 -10.24 -10.22
CA ALA A 60 0.08 -9.70 -9.02
C ALA A 60 0.43 -8.23 -8.83
N TRP A 61 1.69 -7.86 -9.08
CA TRP A 61 2.19 -6.50 -8.94
C TRP A 61 3.26 -6.19 -9.98
N ASP A 62 3.24 -4.97 -10.54
CA ASP A 62 4.23 -4.54 -11.55
C ASP A 62 4.65 -3.09 -11.36
N MET A 63 5.69 -2.85 -10.57
CA MET A 63 6.30 -1.54 -10.43
C MET A 63 7.05 -1.13 -11.70
N GLY A 64 7.56 -2.08 -12.46
CA GLY A 64 8.29 -1.84 -13.71
C GLY A 64 7.47 -1.13 -14.77
N SER A 65 6.16 -1.36 -14.81
CA SER A 65 5.26 -0.69 -15.75
C SER A 65 5.16 0.83 -15.56
N TYR A 66 5.64 1.34 -14.43
CA TYR A 66 5.66 2.77 -14.08
C TYR A 66 7.04 3.43 -14.24
N GLU A 67 8.04 2.75 -14.79
CA GLU A 67 9.41 3.29 -14.96
C GLU A 67 9.48 4.58 -15.80
N PHE A 68 8.47 4.85 -16.62
CA PHE A 68 8.37 6.11 -17.34
C PHE A 68 8.31 7.35 -16.40
N LEU A 69 7.94 7.15 -15.13
CA LEU A 69 7.94 8.19 -14.09
C LEU A 69 9.35 8.50 -13.55
N LEU A 70 10.32 7.60 -13.70
CA LEU A 70 11.70 7.79 -13.22
C LEU A 70 12.44 8.93 -13.93
N ARG A 71 11.90 9.42 -15.07
CA ARG A 71 12.37 10.64 -15.72
C ARG A 71 12.02 11.90 -14.94
N GLY A 72 11.26 11.74 -13.85
CA GLY A 72 10.91 12.82 -12.94
C GLY A 72 10.15 13.96 -13.62
N PHE A 73 10.46 15.19 -13.22
CA PHE A 73 9.86 16.41 -13.77
C PHE A 73 10.50 16.86 -15.10
N ASP A 74 11.56 16.23 -15.56
CA ASP A 74 12.17 16.52 -16.86
C ASP A 74 11.24 16.15 -18.02
N SER A 75 10.26 15.27 -17.75
CA SER A 75 9.19 14.92 -18.68
C SER A 75 7.88 15.56 -18.22
N VAL A 76 7.38 16.50 -19.01
CA VAL A 76 6.10 17.17 -18.74
C VAL A 76 4.95 16.29 -19.22
N PHE A 77 4.02 15.97 -18.32
CA PHE A 77 2.80 15.23 -18.64
C PHE A 77 1.62 16.20 -18.70
N ASP A 78 1.29 16.64 -19.91
CA ASP A 78 0.21 17.61 -20.11
C ASP A 78 -1.20 17.02 -19.94
N SER A 79 -1.29 15.70 -19.79
CA SER A 79 -2.54 14.94 -19.64
C SER A 79 -3.09 14.91 -18.22
N ILE A 80 -2.26 15.21 -17.22
CA ILE A 80 -2.59 15.12 -15.78
C ILE A 80 -2.20 16.40 -15.05
N HIS A 81 -2.83 16.60 -13.88
CA HIS A 81 -2.46 17.70 -13.00
C HIS A 81 -1.00 17.55 -12.53
N PRO A 82 -0.19 18.62 -12.52
CA PRO A 82 1.23 18.53 -12.16
C PRO A 82 1.45 18.07 -10.70
N SER A 83 0.52 18.32 -9.77
CA SER A 83 0.60 17.75 -8.41
C SER A 83 0.42 16.23 -8.42
N LEU A 84 -0.42 15.67 -9.30
CA LEU A 84 -0.53 14.22 -9.44
C LEU A 84 0.74 13.63 -10.05
N GLN A 85 1.37 14.32 -11.03
CA GLN A 85 2.67 13.90 -11.54
C GLN A 85 3.72 13.87 -10.44
N ARG A 86 3.77 14.94 -9.59
CA ARG A 86 4.68 15.00 -8.43
C ARG A 86 4.45 13.82 -7.49
N GLN A 87 3.20 13.57 -7.09
CA GLN A 87 2.84 12.46 -6.22
C GLN A 87 3.19 11.11 -6.83
N ALA A 88 2.93 10.93 -8.13
CA ALA A 88 3.27 9.71 -8.84
C ALA A 88 4.79 9.41 -8.84
N VAL A 89 5.62 10.45 -8.92
CA VAL A 89 7.09 10.30 -8.82
C VAL A 89 7.50 9.93 -7.38
N LEU A 90 6.92 10.57 -6.35
CA LEU A 90 7.18 10.22 -4.95
C LEU A 90 6.79 8.76 -4.65
N ASN A 91 5.64 8.31 -5.16
CA ASN A 91 5.18 6.93 -5.02
C ASN A 91 5.98 5.89 -5.84
N MET A 92 7.11 6.29 -6.45
CA MET A 92 8.09 5.36 -7.02
C MET A 92 9.07 4.80 -5.99
N ALA A 93 8.98 5.22 -4.71
CA ALA A 93 9.72 4.58 -3.63
C ALA A 93 9.40 3.08 -3.58
N TYR A 94 10.43 2.23 -3.75
CA TYR A 94 10.28 0.79 -3.88
C TYR A 94 11.39 0.07 -3.13
N GLY A 95 11.02 -0.70 -2.11
CA GLY A 95 11.96 -1.46 -1.31
C GLY A 95 11.72 -1.40 0.19
N LEU A 96 12.76 -1.74 0.95
CA LEU A 96 12.83 -1.74 2.40
C LEU A 96 13.50 -0.46 2.90
N TYR A 97 12.88 0.18 3.88
CA TYR A 97 13.34 1.43 4.50
C TYR A 97 13.37 1.30 6.01
N GLU A 98 14.37 1.89 6.64
CA GLU A 98 14.41 2.10 8.09
C GLU A 98 13.71 3.43 8.43
N VAL A 99 12.69 3.37 9.25
CA VAL A 99 11.90 4.54 9.70
C VAL A 99 12.42 5.06 11.04
N LEU A 100 12.62 4.14 11.99
CA LEU A 100 13.26 4.42 13.27
C LEU A 100 14.41 3.44 13.46
N PRO A 101 15.64 3.92 13.68
CA PRO A 101 16.82 3.07 13.78
C PRO A 101 16.63 1.85 14.68
N ASP A 102 16.99 0.70 14.15
CA ASP A 102 16.92 -0.61 14.81
C ASP A 102 15.54 -1.08 15.34
N ASN A 103 14.46 -0.34 15.09
CA ASN A 103 13.15 -0.62 15.68
C ASN A 103 12.02 -0.72 14.66
N ILE A 104 11.88 0.26 13.75
CA ILE A 104 10.74 0.35 12.83
C ILE A 104 11.24 0.41 11.40
N TYR A 105 10.69 -0.47 10.58
CA TYR A 105 10.99 -0.57 9.15
C TYR A 105 9.69 -0.51 8.34
N GLN A 106 9.81 -0.21 7.05
CA GLN A 106 8.67 -0.16 6.15
C GLN A 106 9.05 -0.70 4.78
N VAL A 107 8.22 -1.58 4.23
CA VAL A 107 8.29 -1.99 2.83
C VAL A 107 7.31 -1.13 2.04
N ARG A 108 7.84 -0.41 1.04
CA ARG A 108 7.11 0.55 0.20
C ARG A 108 7.06 0.08 -1.24
N GLY A 109 5.95 0.39 -1.93
CA GLY A 109 5.80 0.17 -3.37
C GLY A 109 5.55 -1.27 -3.78
N PHE A 110 5.23 -2.19 -2.86
CA PHE A 110 4.89 -3.59 -3.16
C PHE A 110 3.39 -3.80 -3.37
N ASP A 111 2.59 -2.78 -3.08
CA ASP A 111 1.14 -2.74 -3.23
C ASP A 111 0.68 -1.27 -3.15
N LEU A 112 -0.64 -1.05 -3.02
CA LEU A 112 -1.21 0.25 -2.72
C LEU A 112 -0.76 0.73 -1.34
N ALA A 113 -1.03 -0.08 -0.29
CA ALA A 113 -0.58 0.17 1.06
C ALA A 113 0.92 -0.13 1.25
N ASN A 114 1.50 0.34 2.35
CA ASN A 114 2.83 -0.03 2.81
C ASN A 114 2.71 -1.03 3.96
N MET A 115 3.66 -1.97 4.08
CA MET A 115 3.76 -2.84 5.25
C MET A 115 4.77 -2.25 6.22
N THR A 116 4.35 -1.99 7.46
CA THR A 116 5.24 -1.53 8.53
C THR A 116 5.62 -2.69 9.44
N ILE A 117 6.91 -2.80 9.74
CA ILE A 117 7.51 -3.89 10.50
C ILE A 117 8.14 -3.35 11.76
N ILE A 118 7.71 -3.85 12.91
CA ILE A 118 8.24 -3.48 14.23
C ILE A 118 9.07 -4.64 14.77
N LYS A 119 10.28 -4.33 15.23
CA LYS A 119 11.16 -5.30 15.83
C LYS A 119 10.77 -5.54 17.29
N GLY A 120 10.15 -6.68 17.57
CA GLY A 120 9.91 -7.14 18.93
C GLY A 120 11.12 -7.88 19.53
N ASN A 121 11.00 -8.31 20.77
CA ASN A 121 12.06 -9.05 21.46
C ASN A 121 12.38 -10.39 20.77
N THR A 122 11.36 -11.12 20.31
CA THR A 122 11.52 -12.48 19.76
C THR A 122 11.12 -12.61 18.30
N GLY A 123 10.36 -11.64 17.72
CA GLY A 123 9.85 -11.73 16.36
C GLY A 123 9.50 -10.38 15.76
N TRP A 124 8.86 -10.45 14.59
CA TRP A 124 8.29 -9.30 13.90
C TRP A 124 6.84 -9.06 14.31
N ILE A 125 6.47 -7.82 14.53
CA ILE A 125 5.09 -7.34 14.62
C ILE A 125 4.82 -6.59 13.33
N LEU A 126 3.82 -7.01 12.56
CA LEU A 126 3.50 -6.43 11.27
C LEU A 126 2.26 -5.55 11.37
N PHE A 127 2.33 -4.35 10.82
CA PHE A 127 1.18 -3.48 10.63
C PHE A 127 0.84 -3.44 9.15
N ASP A 128 -0.40 -3.77 8.84
CA ASP A 128 -0.99 -3.77 7.51
C ASP A 128 -0.22 -4.63 6.49
N VAL A 129 -0.80 -5.72 6.13
CA VAL A 129 -0.11 -6.80 5.41
C VAL A 129 -0.51 -6.86 3.93
N LEU A 130 -0.78 -5.69 3.33
CA LEU A 130 -1.03 -5.51 1.90
C LEU A 130 -2.31 -6.21 1.40
N THR A 131 -2.60 -6.12 0.10
CA THR A 131 -3.85 -6.64 -0.51
C THR A 131 -3.81 -8.14 -0.73
N CYS A 132 -2.65 -8.72 -1.04
CA CYS A 132 -2.59 -10.13 -1.43
C CYS A 132 -1.39 -10.88 -0.84
N LYS A 133 -1.55 -12.21 -0.77
CA LYS A 133 -0.58 -13.15 -0.25
C LYS A 133 0.81 -12.97 -0.87
N GLU A 134 0.86 -12.78 -2.17
CA GLU A 134 2.11 -12.77 -2.93
C GLU A 134 2.93 -11.50 -2.64
N THR A 135 2.28 -10.35 -2.58
CA THR A 135 2.98 -9.08 -2.25
C THR A 135 3.42 -9.05 -0.80
N ALA A 136 2.57 -9.51 0.12
CA ALA A 136 2.90 -9.60 1.54
C ALA A 136 4.06 -10.57 1.81
N LYS A 137 4.05 -11.74 1.14
CA LYS A 137 5.14 -12.71 1.22
C LYS A 137 6.46 -12.12 0.71
N ALA A 138 6.44 -11.51 -0.48
CA ALA A 138 7.63 -10.88 -1.05
C ALA A 138 8.19 -9.76 -0.16
N ALA A 139 7.31 -8.97 0.46
CA ALA A 139 7.69 -7.93 1.41
C ALA A 139 8.39 -8.51 2.65
N LEU A 140 7.82 -9.55 3.28
CA LEU A 140 8.42 -10.21 4.44
C LEU A 140 9.73 -10.94 4.09
N GLU A 141 9.84 -11.52 2.91
CA GLU A 141 11.08 -12.15 2.42
C GLU A 141 12.20 -11.12 2.30
N LEU A 142 11.93 -9.94 1.71
CA LEU A 142 12.90 -8.84 1.63
C LEU A 142 13.37 -8.39 3.03
N VAL A 143 12.44 -8.26 3.98
CA VAL A 143 12.76 -7.93 5.38
C VAL A 143 13.70 -8.97 5.98
N ASN A 144 13.35 -10.26 5.87
CA ASN A 144 14.13 -11.35 6.45
C ASN A 144 15.51 -11.52 5.79
N GLU A 145 15.63 -11.22 4.50
CA GLU A 145 16.89 -11.26 3.77
C GLU A 145 17.88 -10.21 4.29
N HIS A 146 17.41 -9.00 4.57
CA HIS A 146 18.31 -7.88 4.92
C HIS A 146 18.42 -7.63 6.43
N LEU A 147 17.43 -7.99 7.24
CA LEU A 147 17.42 -7.73 8.69
C LEU A 147 17.55 -9.02 9.53
N GLY A 148 17.69 -10.17 8.86
CA GLY A 148 17.76 -11.48 9.50
C GLY A 148 16.38 -12.10 9.72
N HIS A 149 16.32 -13.43 9.57
CA HIS A 149 15.08 -14.19 9.68
C HIS A 149 14.52 -14.17 11.10
N ARG A 150 13.28 -13.71 11.24
CA ARG A 150 12.53 -13.73 12.50
C ARG A 150 11.10 -14.20 12.23
N ARG A 151 10.51 -14.93 13.20
CA ARG A 151 9.10 -15.32 13.12
C ARG A 151 8.20 -14.08 13.25
N VAL A 152 7.02 -14.11 12.64
CA VAL A 152 5.95 -13.15 12.93
C VAL A 152 5.28 -13.57 14.24
N VAL A 153 5.12 -12.64 15.19
CA VAL A 153 4.48 -12.87 16.50
C VAL A 153 3.14 -12.17 16.62
N ALA A 154 2.95 -11.10 15.87
CA ALA A 154 1.67 -10.42 15.77
C ALA A 154 1.46 -9.74 14.42
N VAL A 155 0.20 -9.58 14.03
CA VAL A 155 -0.26 -8.76 12.90
C VAL A 155 -1.30 -7.79 13.44
N VAL A 156 -1.20 -6.52 13.05
CA VAL A 156 -2.17 -5.48 13.39
C VAL A 156 -2.82 -5.01 12.10
N TYR A 157 -4.13 -5.08 12.03
CA TYR A 157 -4.92 -4.46 10.97
C TYR A 157 -5.35 -3.08 11.45
N SER A 158 -4.89 -2.02 10.78
CA SER A 158 -5.23 -0.65 11.17
C SER A 158 -6.70 -0.34 10.95
N HIS A 159 -7.25 -0.84 9.84
CA HIS A 159 -8.65 -0.64 9.47
C HIS A 159 -9.17 -1.72 8.50
N SER A 160 -10.44 -1.63 8.12
CA SER A 160 -11.18 -2.70 7.44
C SER A 160 -11.05 -2.70 5.91
N HIS A 161 -10.22 -1.87 5.29
CA HIS A 161 -9.96 -1.94 3.85
C HIS A 161 -9.02 -3.11 3.50
N VAL A 162 -9.28 -3.75 2.36
CA VAL A 162 -8.63 -5.01 1.99
C VAL A 162 -7.12 -4.93 1.76
N ASP A 163 -6.62 -3.78 1.35
CA ASP A 163 -5.19 -3.54 1.12
C ASP A 163 -4.36 -3.44 2.42
N HIS A 164 -5.02 -3.52 3.58
CA HIS A 164 -4.38 -3.54 4.90
C HIS A 164 -4.37 -4.93 5.57
N TYR A 165 -5.22 -5.87 5.08
CA TYR A 165 -5.29 -7.21 5.68
C TYR A 165 -5.22 -8.37 4.69
N GLY A 166 -5.50 -8.11 3.40
CA GLY A 166 -5.74 -9.16 2.41
C GLY A 166 -4.55 -10.10 2.17
N GLY A 167 -3.33 -9.65 2.44
CA GLY A 167 -2.10 -10.40 2.31
C GLY A 167 -1.71 -11.28 3.51
N VAL A 168 -2.51 -11.32 4.57
CA VAL A 168 -2.16 -11.98 5.84
C VAL A 168 -1.68 -13.42 5.69
N ARG A 169 -2.23 -14.18 4.76
CA ARG A 169 -1.81 -15.57 4.48
C ARG A 169 -0.44 -15.68 3.79
N GLY A 170 0.16 -14.56 3.39
CA GLY A 170 1.53 -14.48 2.90
C GLY A 170 2.59 -14.36 4.00
N VAL A 171 2.17 -13.94 5.20
CA VAL A 171 3.08 -13.63 6.30
C VAL A 171 2.87 -14.51 7.52
N VAL A 172 1.70 -15.13 7.70
CA VAL A 172 1.41 -16.06 8.80
C VAL A 172 0.69 -17.32 8.30
N ASP A 173 0.97 -18.42 8.99
CA ASP A 173 0.20 -19.64 8.86
C ASP A 173 -0.99 -19.58 9.83
N GLU A 174 -2.21 -19.81 9.33
CA GLU A 174 -3.43 -19.80 10.12
C GLU A 174 -3.39 -20.81 11.28
N ALA A 175 -2.67 -21.92 11.14
CA ALA A 175 -2.46 -22.88 12.22
C ALA A 175 -1.68 -22.25 13.39
N ASN A 176 -0.74 -21.34 13.13
CA ASN A 176 -0.01 -20.64 14.18
C ASN A 176 -0.91 -19.61 14.90
N VAL A 177 -1.87 -19.02 14.21
CA VAL A 177 -2.87 -18.14 14.83
C VAL A 177 -3.80 -18.96 15.73
N LYS A 178 -4.35 -20.06 15.23
CA LYS A 178 -5.23 -20.98 15.99
C LYS A 178 -4.55 -21.57 17.24
N ASN A 179 -3.24 -21.80 17.17
CA ASN A 179 -2.45 -22.32 18.29
C ASN A 179 -1.93 -21.23 19.25
N GLY A 180 -2.32 -19.96 19.06
CA GLY A 180 -1.92 -18.85 19.92
C GLY A 180 -0.46 -18.42 19.79
N LYS A 181 0.26 -18.87 18.74
CA LYS A 181 1.66 -18.48 18.48
C LYS A 181 1.77 -17.09 17.80
N VAL A 182 0.71 -16.67 17.10
CA VAL A 182 0.59 -15.37 16.45
C VAL A 182 -0.71 -14.73 16.88
N GLN A 183 -0.65 -13.47 17.30
CA GLN A 183 -1.84 -12.67 17.56
C GLN A 183 -2.23 -11.87 16.31
N ILE A 184 -3.53 -11.74 16.06
CA ILE A 184 -4.06 -10.80 15.09
C ILE A 184 -4.95 -9.80 15.84
N ILE A 185 -4.61 -8.52 15.71
CA ILE A 185 -5.24 -7.42 16.46
C ILE A 185 -5.92 -6.50 15.47
N ALA A 186 -7.14 -6.08 15.76
CA ALA A 186 -7.91 -5.19 14.90
C ALA A 186 -8.83 -4.27 15.73
N PRO A 187 -9.33 -3.16 15.16
CA PRO A 187 -10.34 -2.33 15.79
C PRO A 187 -11.67 -3.08 15.93
N VAL A 188 -12.48 -2.68 16.89
CA VAL A 188 -13.86 -3.17 17.06
C VAL A 188 -14.67 -2.97 15.75
N GLY A 189 -15.51 -3.94 15.39
CA GLY A 189 -16.31 -3.92 14.16
C GLY A 189 -15.56 -4.34 12.88
N PHE A 190 -14.26 -4.61 12.95
CA PHE A 190 -13.43 -4.92 11.79
C PHE A 190 -14.04 -6.00 10.88
N MET A 191 -14.43 -7.17 11.41
CA MET A 191 -14.96 -8.27 10.60
C MET A 191 -16.26 -7.90 9.89
N GLU A 192 -17.15 -7.18 10.56
CA GLU A 192 -18.42 -6.74 9.97
C GLU A 192 -18.17 -5.87 8.74
N TYR A 193 -17.33 -4.86 8.86
CA TYR A 193 -17.08 -3.90 7.78
C TYR A 193 -16.20 -4.47 6.68
N ALA A 194 -15.19 -5.28 7.00
CA ALA A 194 -14.37 -5.96 6.00
C ALA A 194 -15.21 -6.90 5.11
N ILE A 195 -16.18 -7.63 5.69
CA ILE A 195 -17.09 -8.51 4.94
C ILE A 195 -18.14 -7.69 4.20
N ALA A 196 -18.72 -6.66 4.82
CA ALA A 196 -19.71 -5.81 4.17
C ALA A 196 -19.17 -5.18 2.89
N GLU A 197 -17.96 -4.64 2.93
CA GLU A 197 -17.32 -3.98 1.80
C GLU A 197 -16.88 -4.97 0.71
N ASN A 198 -16.18 -6.05 1.08
CA ASN A 198 -15.50 -6.90 0.11
C ASN A 198 -16.32 -8.11 -0.35
N VAL A 199 -17.34 -8.55 0.42
CA VAL A 199 -18.20 -9.66 0.06
C VAL A 199 -19.57 -9.15 -0.39
N TYR A 200 -20.30 -8.44 0.46
CA TYR A 200 -21.66 -7.97 0.10
C TYR A 200 -21.63 -6.90 -0.97
N SER A 201 -20.75 -5.92 -0.86
CA SER A 201 -20.62 -4.79 -1.80
C SER A 201 -19.48 -4.97 -2.81
N GLY A 202 -18.74 -6.07 -2.80
CA GLY A 202 -17.47 -6.23 -3.51
C GLY A 202 -17.55 -5.93 -5.02
N THR A 203 -18.61 -6.38 -5.71
CA THR A 203 -18.82 -6.08 -7.13
C THR A 203 -19.03 -4.58 -7.38
N ALA A 204 -19.78 -3.89 -6.49
CA ALA A 204 -19.99 -2.45 -6.61
C ALA A 204 -18.72 -1.68 -6.33
N MET A 205 -17.94 -2.09 -5.32
CA MET A 205 -16.62 -1.49 -4.98
C MET A 205 -15.64 -1.61 -6.14
N VAL A 206 -15.48 -2.78 -6.74
CA VAL A 206 -14.60 -2.99 -7.90
C VAL A 206 -15.01 -2.10 -9.09
N ARG A 207 -16.29 -1.99 -9.38
CA ARG A 207 -16.80 -1.11 -10.46
C ARG A 207 -16.47 0.35 -10.17
N ARG A 208 -16.68 0.81 -8.94
CA ARG A 208 -16.33 2.18 -8.53
C ARG A 208 -14.83 2.43 -8.63
N ALA A 209 -14.00 1.48 -8.18
CA ALA A 209 -12.55 1.58 -8.27
C ALA A 209 -12.06 1.77 -9.71
N PHE A 210 -12.66 1.11 -10.70
CA PHE A 210 -12.32 1.30 -12.11
C PHE A 210 -12.50 2.75 -12.57
N PHE A 211 -13.56 3.42 -12.12
CA PHE A 211 -13.78 4.84 -12.43
C PHE A 211 -12.93 5.76 -11.57
N GLN A 212 -12.87 5.49 -10.27
CA GLN A 212 -12.14 6.32 -9.29
C GLN A 212 -10.65 6.41 -9.63
N TYR A 213 -10.04 5.26 -9.91
CA TYR A 213 -8.59 5.12 -10.02
C TYR A 213 -8.08 4.89 -11.45
N GLY A 214 -8.97 4.70 -12.40
CA GLY A 214 -8.58 4.47 -13.78
C GLY A 214 -7.80 3.17 -14.00
N LEU A 215 -8.10 2.10 -13.25
CA LEU A 215 -7.35 0.83 -13.23
C LEU A 215 -7.23 0.17 -14.60
N LEU A 216 -8.19 0.40 -15.51
CA LEU A 216 -8.21 -0.17 -16.86
C LEU A 216 -7.41 0.66 -17.88
N LEU A 217 -6.93 1.84 -17.50
CA LEU A 217 -6.13 2.67 -18.40
C LEU A 217 -4.73 2.08 -18.58
N PRO A 218 -4.12 2.22 -19.76
CA PRO A 218 -2.74 1.78 -19.98
C PRO A 218 -1.77 2.56 -19.09
N ARG A 219 -0.71 1.91 -18.64
CA ARG A 219 0.36 2.54 -17.86
C ARG A 219 1.22 3.39 -18.79
N SER A 220 0.97 4.69 -18.78
CA SER A 220 1.67 5.63 -19.65
C SER A 220 1.42 7.08 -19.21
N PRO A 221 2.18 8.07 -19.72
CA PRO A 221 1.92 9.49 -19.48
C PRO A 221 0.52 9.97 -19.93
N PHE A 222 -0.19 9.21 -20.76
CA PHE A 222 -1.51 9.55 -21.32
C PHE A 222 -2.63 8.67 -20.75
N GLY A 223 -2.31 7.79 -19.83
CA GLY A 223 -3.23 6.86 -19.22
C GLY A 223 -3.14 6.90 -17.68
N HIS A 224 -2.89 5.74 -17.06
CA HIS A 224 -2.76 5.62 -15.62
C HIS A 224 -1.31 5.89 -15.18
N VAL A 225 -1.13 6.79 -14.23
CA VAL A 225 0.16 7.17 -13.65
C VAL A 225 0.26 6.86 -12.17
N ASP A 226 -0.86 7.01 -11.44
CA ASP A 226 -0.94 6.83 -9.99
C ASP A 226 -2.40 6.95 -9.52
N GLN A 227 -2.69 6.49 -8.31
CA GLN A 227 -3.96 6.71 -7.61
C GLN A 227 -3.87 7.87 -6.59
N SER A 228 -2.79 8.61 -6.57
CA SER A 228 -2.34 9.63 -5.61
C SER A 228 -1.96 9.11 -4.22
N ILE A 229 -2.50 7.99 -3.81
CA ILE A 229 -2.18 7.29 -2.55
C ILE A 229 -1.26 6.09 -2.76
N GLY A 230 -0.96 5.73 -4.00
CA GLY A 230 -0.11 4.61 -4.42
C GLY A 230 -0.31 4.30 -5.89
N LYS A 231 0.38 3.28 -6.41
CA LYS A 231 0.37 2.96 -7.85
C LYS A 231 -0.89 2.24 -8.29
N ASN A 232 -1.29 1.22 -7.55
CA ASN A 232 -2.41 0.33 -7.89
C ASN A 232 -2.71 -0.58 -6.72
N THR A 233 -3.80 -1.35 -6.80
CA THR A 233 -4.05 -2.51 -5.93
C THR A 233 -3.47 -3.77 -6.56
N ALA A 234 -2.81 -4.62 -5.76
CA ALA A 234 -2.28 -5.88 -6.25
C ALA A 234 -3.39 -6.87 -6.65
N ALA A 235 -3.11 -7.69 -7.65
CA ALA A 235 -4.05 -8.65 -8.25
C ALA A 235 -3.61 -10.11 -7.99
N GLY A 236 -3.47 -10.47 -6.71
CA GLY A 236 -3.09 -11.82 -6.25
C GLY A 236 -4.18 -12.48 -5.41
N ASN A 237 -3.78 -13.47 -4.60
CA ASN A 237 -4.66 -14.18 -3.69
C ASN A 237 -4.94 -13.35 -2.43
N THR A 238 -6.13 -12.78 -2.36
CA THR A 238 -6.61 -12.05 -1.17
C THR A 238 -7.19 -13.02 -0.16
N GLY A 239 -6.89 -12.83 1.12
CA GLY A 239 -7.37 -13.65 2.23
C GLY A 239 -7.74 -12.83 3.44
N LEU A 240 -8.35 -13.50 4.42
CA LEU A 240 -8.68 -12.94 5.72
C LEU A 240 -8.45 -14.02 6.77
N ILE A 241 -7.81 -13.65 7.87
CA ILE A 241 -7.79 -14.46 9.09
C ILE A 241 -8.44 -13.60 10.17
N GLU A 242 -9.43 -14.17 10.85
CA GLU A 242 -10.19 -13.48 11.89
C GLU A 242 -9.24 -12.98 13.01
N PRO A 243 -9.40 -11.74 13.46
CA PRO A 243 -8.63 -11.23 14.60
C PRO A 243 -8.81 -12.08 15.86
N THR A 244 -7.72 -12.31 16.56
CA THR A 244 -7.73 -13.01 17.86
C THR A 244 -7.99 -12.05 19.02
N ARG A 245 -7.84 -10.74 18.78
CA ARG A 245 -8.10 -9.68 19.73
C ARG A 245 -8.67 -8.44 19.03
N TYR A 246 -9.69 -7.85 19.62
CA TYR A 246 -10.23 -6.56 19.22
C TYR A 246 -9.83 -5.48 20.25
N ILE A 247 -9.56 -4.27 19.75
CA ILE A 247 -9.44 -3.07 20.55
C ILE A 247 -10.85 -2.52 20.71
N GLU A 248 -11.43 -2.69 21.91
CA GLU A 248 -12.85 -2.40 22.18
C GLU A 248 -13.06 -1.03 22.82
N GLN A 249 -12.08 -0.55 23.59
CA GLN A 249 -12.15 0.75 24.23
C GLN A 249 -11.69 1.86 23.29
N ASP A 250 -12.07 3.09 23.56
CA ASP A 250 -11.59 4.27 22.82
C ASP A 250 -10.06 4.32 22.81
N ILE A 251 -9.43 3.98 23.94
CA ILE A 251 -7.97 3.88 24.08
C ILE A 251 -7.64 2.62 24.88
N GLU A 252 -6.76 1.78 24.33
CA GLU A 252 -6.20 0.62 25.02
C GLU A 252 -4.68 0.59 24.93
N GLU A 253 -4.03 0.18 26.03
CA GLU A 253 -2.59 -0.08 26.04
C GLU A 253 -2.32 -1.57 26.01
N LEU A 254 -1.44 -2.01 25.11
CA LEU A 254 -0.93 -3.38 25.05
C LEU A 254 0.59 -3.38 25.02
N THR A 255 1.18 -4.44 25.56
CA THR A 255 2.60 -4.75 25.32
C THR A 255 2.67 -6.04 24.52
N ILE A 256 3.20 -5.98 23.31
CA ILE A 256 3.29 -7.09 22.37
C ILE A 256 4.77 -7.37 22.13
N ASP A 257 5.22 -8.56 22.45
CA ASP A 257 6.63 -9.00 22.33
C ASP A 257 7.64 -7.96 22.85
N GLY A 258 7.29 -7.30 23.98
CA GLY A 258 8.12 -6.27 24.63
C GLY A 258 7.94 -4.84 24.09
N VAL A 259 7.16 -4.65 23.06
CA VAL A 259 6.86 -3.32 22.49
C VAL A 259 5.57 -2.79 23.11
N LYS A 260 5.65 -1.64 23.78
CA LYS A 260 4.48 -0.93 24.30
C LYS A 260 3.77 -0.17 23.18
N MET A 261 2.47 -0.32 23.08
CA MET A 261 1.61 0.30 22.09
C MET A 261 0.35 0.85 22.74
N VAL A 262 -0.08 2.02 22.29
CA VAL A 262 -1.35 2.64 22.69
C VAL A 262 -2.23 2.70 21.44
N PHE A 263 -3.32 1.97 21.44
CA PHE A 263 -4.30 1.93 20.37
C PHE A 263 -5.43 2.92 20.68
N GLN A 264 -5.82 3.69 19.68
CA GLN A 264 -6.95 4.60 19.75
C GLN A 264 -7.93 4.27 18.63
N ASN A 265 -9.14 3.86 19.00
CA ASN A 265 -10.22 3.69 18.03
C ASN A 265 -10.62 5.04 17.42
N THR A 266 -10.67 5.11 16.08
CA THR A 266 -10.99 6.31 15.31
C THR A 266 -12.02 5.98 14.22
N PRO A 267 -13.20 5.43 14.59
CA PRO A 267 -14.17 4.92 13.63
C PRO A 267 -14.68 6.03 12.71
N GLY A 268 -14.75 5.72 11.40
CA GLY A 268 -15.29 6.63 10.39
C GLY A 268 -14.34 7.73 9.94
N THR A 269 -13.05 7.63 10.22
CA THR A 269 -12.03 8.52 9.63
C THR A 269 -11.76 8.13 8.17
N GLU A 270 -11.12 7.02 7.90
CA GLU A 270 -10.98 6.47 6.55
C GLU A 270 -11.95 5.29 6.33
N ALA A 271 -12.05 4.40 7.32
CA ALA A 271 -12.94 3.25 7.31
C ALA A 271 -13.86 3.24 8.54
N PRO A 272 -15.03 2.55 8.46
CA PRO A 272 -15.95 2.47 9.60
C PRO A 272 -15.33 1.80 10.84
N ALA A 273 -14.44 0.81 10.66
CA ALA A 273 -13.62 0.23 11.71
C ALA A 273 -12.16 0.62 11.47
N GLU A 274 -11.63 1.48 12.34
CA GLU A 274 -10.27 2.04 12.20
C GLU A 274 -9.69 2.38 13.56
N MET A 275 -8.36 2.27 13.69
CA MET A 275 -7.60 2.68 14.86
C MET A 275 -6.23 3.22 14.49
N ASN A 276 -5.78 4.22 15.25
CA ASN A 276 -4.40 4.68 15.24
C ASN A 276 -3.59 3.95 16.32
N THR A 277 -2.27 3.86 16.11
CA THR A 277 -1.34 3.28 17.09
C THR A 277 -0.22 4.25 17.40
N TYR A 278 -0.05 4.54 18.69
CA TYR A 278 1.02 5.36 19.23
C TYR A 278 2.06 4.48 19.93
N PHE A 279 3.33 4.75 19.68
CA PHE A 279 4.48 4.10 20.32
C PHE A 279 5.12 5.10 21.31
N PRO A 280 4.89 4.96 22.63
CA PRO A 280 5.38 5.90 23.66
C PRO A 280 6.89 5.83 23.87
#